data_6defb1af9fb738929362f43b322390b0
#
_entry.id   6defb1af9fb738929362f43b322390b0
#
_cell.length_a   1.000
_cell.length_b   1.000
_cell.length_c   1.000
_cell.angle_alpha   90.00
_cell.angle_beta   90.00
_cell.angle_gamma   90.00
#
_symmetry.space_group_name_H-M   'P 1'
#
loop_
_entity.id
_entity.type
_entity.pdbx_description
1 polymer ?
#
loop_
_entity_poly.entity_id
_entity_poly.type
_entity_poly.pdbx_seq_one_letter_code
_entity_poly.pdbx_strand_id
1 'polypeptide(L)'
;MQHVTLLGWRIHATHHHITKMGAARSDRTHPLEYLALGFSTGIVLALLGASEEVIAVTAAFSFTGGWMTHANLPLRAGVYGWFFTAAEHHHAHHSTNLAQSNCNYGCNVIIWDRIFGTFCSASTIDGVGAGKGEPLPIWVQYALSFFPNKRLKQI
;
A
#
# COMPACT_ATOMS: atom_id res chain seq x y z
N MET A 1 -5.05 -2.91 8.58
CA MET A 1 -4.25 -3.45 9.71
C MET A 1 -2.77 -3.07 9.66
N GLN A 2 -2.14 -2.94 8.51
CA GLN A 2 -0.70 -2.66 8.37
C GLN A 2 -0.29 -1.28 8.95
N HIS A 3 -1.16 -0.28 8.87
CA HIS A 3 -0.93 1.05 9.44
C HIS A 3 -1.36 1.19 10.91
N VAL A 4 -2.26 0.34 11.37
CA VAL A 4 -2.88 0.47 12.70
C VAL A 4 -2.13 -0.34 13.76
N THR A 5 -1.41 -1.37 13.36
CA THR A 5 -0.65 -2.21 14.28
C THR A 5 0.85 -2.01 14.08
N LEU A 6 1.59 -1.98 15.19
CA LEU A 6 3.05 -1.87 15.12
C LEU A 6 3.70 -3.03 14.36
N LEU A 7 3.14 -4.24 14.46
CA LEU A 7 3.62 -5.40 13.71
C LEU A 7 3.39 -5.22 12.20
N GLY A 8 2.19 -4.78 11.80
CA GLY A 8 1.89 -4.48 10.41
C GLY A 8 2.81 -3.39 9.85
N TRP A 9 2.98 -2.29 10.60
CA TRP A 9 3.87 -1.21 10.18
C TRP A 9 5.32 -1.65 10.02
N ARG A 10 5.82 -2.56 10.85
CA ARG A 10 7.19 -3.08 10.76
C ARG A 10 7.55 -3.68 9.40
N ILE A 11 6.60 -4.32 8.74
CA ILE A 11 6.80 -4.93 7.42
C ILE A 11 6.36 -3.99 6.30
N HIS A 12 5.32 -3.17 6.52
CA HIS A 12 4.76 -2.28 5.51
C HIS A 12 5.53 -0.95 5.35
N ALA A 13 6.27 -0.52 6.38
CA ALA A 13 7.08 0.69 6.32
C ALA A 13 8.08 0.69 5.17
N THR A 14 8.61 -0.48 4.78
CA THR A 14 9.50 -0.61 3.61
C THR A 14 8.81 -0.09 2.34
N HIS A 15 7.53 -0.39 2.16
CA HIS A 15 6.72 0.09 1.06
C HIS A 15 6.56 1.62 1.09
N HIS A 16 6.32 2.20 2.26
CA HIS A 16 6.19 3.64 2.43
C HIS A 16 7.50 4.44 2.34
N HIS A 17 8.67 3.80 2.38
CA HIS A 17 9.97 4.49 2.22
C HIS A 17 10.33 4.83 0.77
N ILE A 18 9.36 4.86 -0.12
CA ILE A 18 9.53 5.39 -1.48
C ILE A 18 9.47 6.93 -1.41
N THR A 19 10.38 7.60 -2.11
CA THR A 19 10.45 9.08 -2.15
C THR A 19 9.88 9.67 -3.43
N LYS A 20 9.48 8.82 -4.37
CA LYS A 20 8.83 9.22 -5.63
C LYS A 20 7.88 8.10 -6.02
N MET A 21 6.70 8.45 -6.50
CA MET A 21 5.78 7.47 -7.07
C MET A 21 6.30 6.94 -8.41
N GLY A 22 5.91 5.73 -8.75
CA GLY A 22 6.27 5.07 -10.01
C GLY A 22 5.82 3.62 -10.01
N ALA A 23 5.27 3.11 -11.12
CA ALA A 23 4.70 1.77 -11.21
C ALA A 23 5.64 0.66 -10.68
N ALA A 24 6.90 0.64 -11.09
CA ALA A 24 7.88 -0.34 -10.62
C ALA A 24 8.22 -0.25 -9.11
N ARG A 25 7.75 0.79 -8.42
CA ARG A 25 7.94 0.94 -6.98
C ARG A 25 6.83 0.33 -6.16
N SER A 26 5.74 -0.06 -6.80
CA SER A 26 4.70 -0.88 -6.19
C SER A 26 5.27 -2.15 -5.56
N ASP A 27 6.25 -2.75 -6.24
CA ASP A 27 6.85 -4.03 -5.82
C ASP A 27 7.94 -3.87 -4.74
N ARG A 28 8.22 -2.63 -4.32
CA ARG A 28 9.11 -2.37 -3.21
C ARG A 28 8.39 -2.61 -1.89
N THR A 29 8.41 -3.83 -1.44
CA THR A 29 7.78 -4.23 -0.19
C THR A 29 8.66 -5.22 0.58
N HIS A 30 8.36 -5.44 1.85
CA HIS A 30 9.10 -6.40 2.65
C HIS A 30 8.74 -7.84 2.22
N PRO A 31 9.70 -8.78 2.10
CA PRO A 31 9.40 -10.16 1.70
C PRO A 31 8.32 -10.85 2.56
N LEU A 32 8.29 -10.58 3.86
CA LEU A 32 7.25 -11.10 4.76
C LEU A 32 5.86 -10.56 4.43
N GLU A 33 5.77 -9.37 3.87
CA GLU A 33 4.48 -8.81 3.44
C GLU A 33 3.96 -9.54 2.20
N TYR A 34 4.80 -9.81 1.21
CA TYR A 34 4.43 -10.63 0.06
C TYR A 34 3.92 -12.01 0.49
N LEU A 35 4.63 -12.65 1.40
CA LEU A 35 4.21 -13.93 1.94
C LEU A 35 2.86 -13.82 2.65
N ALA A 36 2.69 -12.85 3.53
CA ALA A 36 1.45 -12.67 4.29
C ALA A 36 0.26 -12.39 3.39
N LEU A 37 0.39 -11.48 2.41
CA LEU A 37 -0.69 -11.13 1.48
C LEU A 37 -0.98 -12.26 0.49
N GLY A 38 0.07 -12.86 -0.08
CA GLY A 38 -0.07 -13.97 -1.02
C GLY A 38 -0.71 -15.19 -0.38
N PHE A 39 -0.24 -15.60 0.79
CA PHE A 39 -0.83 -16.73 1.53
C PHE A 39 -2.27 -16.43 1.97
N SER A 40 -2.57 -15.26 2.50
CA SER A 40 -3.93 -14.93 2.94
C SER A 40 -4.92 -14.93 1.76
N THR A 41 -4.55 -14.35 0.64
CA THR A 41 -5.38 -14.36 -0.58
C THR A 41 -5.52 -15.78 -1.13
N GLY A 42 -4.44 -16.53 -1.23
CA GLY A 42 -4.44 -17.89 -1.71
C GLY A 42 -5.29 -18.83 -0.85
N ILE A 43 -5.19 -18.73 0.47
CA ILE A 43 -6.02 -19.52 1.40
C ILE A 43 -7.50 -19.20 1.22
N VAL A 44 -7.86 -17.90 1.16
CA VAL A 44 -9.27 -17.51 0.97
C VAL A 44 -9.81 -18.06 -0.35
N LEU A 45 -9.07 -17.90 -1.44
CA LEU A 45 -9.49 -18.41 -2.75
C LEU A 45 -9.61 -19.94 -2.75
N ALA A 46 -8.67 -20.64 -2.13
CA ALA A 46 -8.72 -22.09 -2.00
C ALA A 46 -9.94 -22.57 -1.18
N LEU A 47 -10.25 -21.90 -0.06
CA LEU A 47 -11.43 -22.21 0.77
C LEU A 47 -12.74 -21.94 0.02
N LEU A 48 -12.74 -20.99 -0.91
CA LEU A 48 -13.90 -20.72 -1.79
C LEU A 48 -13.97 -21.66 -2.99
N GLY A 49 -13.05 -22.60 -3.13
CA GLY A 49 -13.01 -23.53 -4.26
C GLY A 49 -12.66 -22.88 -5.59
N ALA A 50 -11.91 -21.77 -5.57
CA ALA A 50 -11.52 -21.07 -6.77
C ALA A 50 -10.62 -21.94 -7.66
N SER A 51 -10.87 -21.92 -8.99
CA SER A 51 -10.01 -22.60 -9.95
C SER A 51 -8.66 -21.88 -10.11
N GLU A 52 -7.70 -22.57 -10.73
CA GLU A 52 -6.36 -22.00 -11.01
C GLU A 52 -6.45 -20.73 -11.88
N GLU A 53 -7.39 -20.69 -12.82
CA GLU A 53 -7.62 -19.54 -13.68
C GLU A 53 -8.11 -18.33 -12.86
N VAL A 54 -9.02 -18.55 -11.91
CA VAL A 54 -9.50 -17.48 -11.00
C VAL A 54 -8.36 -16.96 -10.14
N ILE A 55 -7.50 -17.85 -9.63
CA ILE A 55 -6.32 -17.46 -8.85
C ILE A 55 -5.38 -16.64 -9.73
N ALA A 56 -5.10 -17.09 -10.95
CA ALA A 56 -4.21 -16.37 -11.87
C ALA A 56 -4.75 -14.99 -12.26
N VAL A 57 -6.05 -14.87 -12.57
CA VAL A 57 -6.70 -13.60 -12.89
C VAL A 57 -6.68 -12.65 -11.68
N THR A 58 -6.94 -13.17 -10.48
CA THR A 58 -6.90 -12.37 -9.25
C THR A 58 -5.49 -11.83 -8.98
N ALA A 59 -4.47 -12.65 -9.18
CA ALA A 59 -3.08 -12.24 -9.06
C ALA A 59 -2.73 -11.17 -10.11
N ALA A 60 -3.07 -11.38 -11.38
CA ALA A 60 -2.83 -10.42 -12.45
C ALA A 60 -3.53 -9.07 -12.18
N PHE A 61 -4.78 -9.10 -11.71
CA PHE A 61 -5.52 -7.90 -11.31
C PHE A 61 -4.81 -7.17 -10.16
N SER A 62 -4.35 -7.90 -9.13
CA SER A 62 -3.70 -7.32 -7.97
C SER A 62 -2.37 -6.65 -8.32
N PHE A 63 -1.53 -7.30 -9.13
CA PHE A 63 -0.26 -6.72 -9.58
C PHE A 63 -0.47 -5.51 -10.48
N THR A 64 -1.34 -5.63 -11.49
CA THR A 64 -1.62 -4.54 -12.42
C THR A 64 -2.23 -3.34 -11.68
N GLY A 65 -3.15 -3.59 -10.76
CA GLY A 65 -3.75 -2.55 -9.92
C GLY A 65 -2.69 -1.84 -9.07
N GLY A 66 -1.79 -2.58 -8.43
CA GLY A 66 -0.68 -2.03 -7.67
C GLY A 66 0.23 -1.13 -8.53
N TRP A 67 0.58 -1.56 -9.74
CA TRP A 67 1.37 -0.74 -10.67
C TRP A 67 0.64 0.53 -11.12
N MET A 68 -0.66 0.42 -11.39
CA MET A 68 -1.49 1.57 -11.79
C MET A 68 -1.64 2.58 -10.66
N THR A 69 -1.86 2.13 -9.42
CA THR A 69 -2.02 3.02 -8.27
C THR A 69 -0.74 3.75 -7.89
N HIS A 70 0.42 3.16 -8.19
CA HIS A 70 1.73 3.80 -7.98
C HIS A 70 2.22 4.59 -9.19
N ALA A 71 1.58 4.47 -10.35
CA ALA A 71 2.02 5.17 -11.56
C ALA A 71 2.05 6.68 -11.36
N ASN A 72 3.17 7.32 -11.71
CA ASN A 72 3.29 8.78 -11.66
C ASN A 72 2.70 9.41 -12.94
N LEU A 73 1.40 9.24 -13.09
CA LEU A 73 0.62 9.76 -14.20
C LEU A 73 -0.52 10.63 -13.66
N PRO A 74 -0.89 11.72 -14.33
CA PRO A 74 -1.97 12.60 -13.93
C PRO A 74 -3.35 11.99 -14.23
N LEU A 75 -3.55 10.75 -13.78
CA LEU A 75 -4.80 10.01 -13.98
C LEU A 75 -5.80 10.41 -12.91
N ARG A 76 -6.94 10.92 -13.34
CA ARG A 76 -8.07 11.19 -12.47
C ARG A 76 -8.95 9.97 -12.34
N ALA A 77 -9.43 9.73 -11.14
CA ALA A 77 -10.21 8.54 -10.82
C ALA A 77 -11.55 8.45 -11.57
N GLY A 78 -12.25 9.55 -11.78
CA GLY A 78 -13.57 9.53 -12.40
C GLY A 78 -14.52 8.53 -11.73
N VAL A 79 -15.41 7.91 -12.52
CA VAL A 79 -16.33 6.88 -12.03
C VAL A 79 -15.59 5.63 -11.53
N TYR A 80 -14.45 5.29 -12.14
CA TYR A 80 -13.60 4.17 -11.71
C TYR A 80 -13.22 4.29 -10.23
N GLY A 81 -12.86 5.49 -9.78
CA GLY A 81 -12.44 5.77 -8.41
C GLY A 81 -13.54 5.66 -7.34
N TRP A 82 -14.77 5.31 -7.71
CA TRP A 82 -15.80 4.95 -6.74
C TRP A 82 -15.58 3.54 -6.18
N PHE A 83 -15.12 2.63 -7.00
CA PHE A 83 -14.97 1.21 -6.68
C PHE A 83 -13.52 0.80 -6.52
N PHE A 84 -12.67 1.24 -7.45
CA PHE A 84 -11.27 0.86 -7.53
C PHE A 84 -10.36 2.00 -7.08
N THR A 85 -9.21 1.64 -6.56
CA THR A 85 -8.21 2.61 -6.14
C THR A 85 -7.54 3.23 -7.37
N ALA A 86 -7.60 4.53 -7.47
CA ALA A 86 -6.86 5.27 -8.50
C ALA A 86 -5.54 5.80 -7.94
N ALA A 87 -4.62 6.21 -8.82
CA ALA A 87 -3.32 6.75 -8.44
C ALA A 87 -3.44 7.92 -7.45
N GLU A 88 -4.35 8.87 -7.69
CA GLU A 88 -4.55 10.02 -6.79
C GLU A 88 -4.94 9.61 -5.36
N HIS A 89 -5.73 8.55 -5.18
CA HIS A 89 -6.11 8.04 -3.86
C HIS A 89 -4.92 7.43 -3.14
N HIS A 90 -4.16 6.62 -3.87
CA HIS A 90 -3.02 5.90 -3.30
C HIS A 90 -1.81 6.79 -3.07
N HIS A 91 -1.62 7.82 -3.89
CA HIS A 91 -0.60 8.84 -3.66
C HIS A 91 -0.86 9.60 -2.35
N ALA A 92 -2.14 9.90 -2.03
CA ALA A 92 -2.50 10.49 -0.75
C ALA A 92 -2.12 9.56 0.42
N HIS A 93 -2.37 8.26 0.27
CA HIS A 93 -1.96 7.24 1.23
C HIS A 93 -0.44 7.20 1.47
N HIS A 94 0.37 7.50 0.47
CA HIS A 94 1.82 7.62 0.58
C HIS A 94 2.33 8.99 1.01
N SER A 95 1.44 9.94 1.36
CA SER A 95 1.86 11.28 1.79
C SER A 95 2.73 11.22 3.05
N THR A 96 3.73 12.10 3.12
CA THR A 96 4.52 12.33 4.34
C THR A 96 3.70 12.99 5.45
N ASN A 97 2.57 13.59 5.12
CA ASN A 97 1.66 14.19 6.08
C ASN A 97 0.67 13.13 6.59
N LEU A 98 0.75 12.77 7.87
CA LEU A 98 -0.09 11.75 8.50
C LEU A 98 -1.60 12.07 8.41
N ALA A 99 -1.99 13.34 8.37
CA ALA A 99 -3.38 13.72 8.17
C ALA A 99 -3.91 13.36 6.78
N GLN A 100 -3.01 13.20 5.79
CA GLN A 100 -3.33 12.78 4.43
C GLN A 100 -3.12 11.28 4.24
N SER A 101 -2.13 10.67 4.89
CA SER A 101 -1.73 9.28 4.63
C SER A 101 -2.51 8.24 5.45
N ASN A 102 -3.15 8.64 6.55
CA ASN A 102 -3.95 7.71 7.36
C ASN A 102 -5.35 7.48 6.78
N CYS A 103 -5.44 7.22 5.50
CA CYS A 103 -6.66 6.93 4.76
C CYS A 103 -6.35 6.10 3.51
N ASN A 104 -7.39 5.73 2.75
CA ASN A 104 -7.26 5.05 1.45
C ASN A 104 -6.39 3.79 1.52
N TYR A 105 -6.67 2.91 2.48
CA TYR A 105 -5.89 1.70 2.75
C TYR A 105 -6.05 0.61 1.69
N GLY A 106 -7.12 0.67 0.90
CA GLY A 106 -7.38 -0.27 -0.18
C GLY A 106 -6.44 -0.04 -1.36
N CYS A 107 -5.47 -0.93 -1.59
CA CYS A 107 -4.52 -0.79 -2.70
C CYS A 107 -5.19 -0.93 -4.08
N ASN A 108 -6.14 -1.88 -4.23
CA ASN A 108 -6.82 -2.14 -5.50
C ASN A 108 -8.30 -1.74 -5.49
N VAL A 109 -8.95 -1.83 -4.33
CA VAL A 109 -10.40 -1.66 -4.19
C VAL A 109 -10.68 -0.65 -3.08
N ILE A 110 -11.02 0.59 -3.48
CA ILE A 110 -11.24 1.73 -2.58
C ILE A 110 -12.64 1.72 -1.94
N ILE A 111 -13.56 0.90 -2.43
CA ILE A 111 -14.91 0.85 -1.89
C ILE A 111 -14.93 0.47 -0.41
N TRP A 112 -13.98 -0.32 0.04
CA TRP A 112 -13.84 -0.68 1.45
C TRP A 112 -13.55 0.54 2.32
N ASP A 113 -12.69 1.45 1.85
CA ASP A 113 -12.42 2.70 2.57
C ASP A 113 -13.65 3.58 2.67
N ARG A 114 -14.51 3.56 1.64
CA ARG A 114 -15.81 4.28 1.69
C ARG A 114 -16.78 3.66 2.68
N ILE A 115 -16.86 2.33 2.70
CA ILE A 115 -17.77 1.60 3.62
C ILE A 115 -17.32 1.78 5.07
N PHE A 116 -16.01 1.70 5.33
CA PHE A 116 -15.46 1.78 6.69
C PHE A 116 -15.08 3.21 7.13
N GLY A 117 -15.36 4.23 6.30
CA GLY A 117 -15.12 5.64 6.66
C GLY A 117 -13.65 6.03 6.69
N THR A 118 -12.78 5.29 6.01
CA THR A 118 -11.34 5.59 5.88
C THR A 118 -10.99 6.23 4.54
N PHE A 119 -11.96 6.53 3.71
CA PHE A 119 -11.76 7.24 2.45
C PHE A 119 -11.45 8.72 2.68
N CYS A 120 -10.43 9.23 2.02
CA CYS A 120 -10.18 10.66 1.91
C CYS A 120 -9.96 11.07 0.44
N SER A 121 -10.42 12.26 0.09
CA SER A 121 -10.14 12.89 -1.19
C SER A 121 -9.03 13.92 -0.98
N ALA A 122 -7.81 13.59 -1.37
CA ALA A 122 -6.70 14.53 -1.36
C ALA A 122 -6.41 14.98 -2.79
N SER A 123 -6.58 16.25 -3.06
CA SER A 123 -6.26 16.85 -4.37
C SER A 123 -4.78 17.19 -4.52
N THR A 124 -4.09 17.37 -3.40
CA THR A 124 -2.65 17.69 -3.33
C THR A 124 -2.03 16.93 -2.17
N ILE A 125 -0.80 16.50 -2.33
CA ILE A 125 0.00 15.85 -1.27
C ILE A 125 1.27 16.65 -1.01
N ASP A 126 1.71 16.65 0.25
CA ASP A 126 2.88 17.43 0.70
C ASP A 126 4.21 16.79 0.29
N GLY A 127 4.18 15.56 -0.13
CA GLY A 127 5.34 14.75 -0.52
C GLY A 127 5.04 13.27 -0.37
N VAL A 128 5.95 12.42 -0.78
CA VAL A 128 5.81 10.97 -0.72
C VAL A 128 6.91 10.37 0.14
N GLY A 129 6.56 9.50 1.07
CA GLY A 129 7.53 8.78 1.88
C GLY A 129 7.01 8.41 3.26
N ALA A 130 7.87 7.73 4.03
CA ALA A 130 7.64 7.45 5.44
C ALA A 130 8.63 8.24 6.30
N GLY A 131 8.13 8.85 7.35
CA GLY A 131 8.95 9.57 8.30
C GLY A 131 9.40 10.96 7.84
N LYS A 132 10.24 11.56 8.65
CA LYS A 132 10.86 12.88 8.41
C LYS A 132 12.34 12.66 8.12
N GLY A 133 12.80 13.13 6.99
CA GLY A 133 14.22 13.13 6.66
C GLY A 133 14.60 12.25 5.46
N GLU A 134 15.90 11.94 5.35
CA GLU A 134 16.44 11.17 4.26
C GLU A 134 15.95 9.71 4.30
N PRO A 135 15.67 9.11 3.13
CA PRO A 135 15.23 7.73 3.08
C PRO A 135 16.30 6.80 3.62
N LEU A 136 15.89 5.87 4.48
CA LEU A 136 16.78 4.85 5.01
C LEU A 136 17.36 3.99 3.90
N PRO A 137 18.61 3.51 4.03
CA PRO A 137 19.14 2.50 3.13
C PRO A 137 18.23 1.27 3.07
N ILE A 138 18.10 0.65 1.90
CA ILE A 138 17.15 -0.45 1.67
C ILE A 138 17.32 -1.62 2.65
N TRP A 139 18.56 -1.97 2.96
CA TRP A 139 18.85 -3.03 3.93
C TRP A 139 18.40 -2.70 5.35
N VAL A 140 18.43 -1.40 5.74
CA VAL A 140 17.87 -0.94 7.03
C VAL A 140 16.36 -1.06 7.01
N GLN A 141 15.71 -0.74 5.90
CA GLN A 141 14.27 -0.85 5.76
C GLN A 141 13.78 -2.30 5.89
N TYR A 142 14.49 -3.25 5.30
CA TYR A 142 14.20 -4.68 5.50
C TYR A 142 14.48 -5.15 6.94
N ALA A 143 15.39 -4.50 7.64
CA ALA A 143 15.66 -4.80 9.04
C ALA A 143 14.68 -4.14 10.03
N LEU A 144 13.79 -3.24 9.59
CA LEU A 144 12.84 -2.51 10.46
C LEU A 144 11.96 -3.46 11.28
N SER A 145 11.60 -4.62 10.72
CA SER A 145 10.82 -5.64 11.42
C SER A 145 11.48 -6.14 12.71
N PHE A 146 12.80 -6.03 12.82
CA PHE A 146 13.60 -6.48 13.96
C PHE A 146 13.99 -5.34 14.93
N PHE A 147 13.70 -4.08 14.58
CA PHE A 147 14.11 -2.96 15.43
C PHE A 147 13.20 -2.78 16.65
N PRO A 148 13.74 -2.27 17.77
CA PRO A 148 12.96 -1.92 18.95
C PRO A 148 11.89 -0.87 18.63
N ASN A 149 10.72 -0.97 19.28
CA ASN A 149 9.58 -0.07 19.08
C ASN A 149 9.94 1.42 19.21
N LYS A 150 10.86 1.76 20.12
CA LYS A 150 11.31 3.15 20.33
C LYS A 150 11.93 3.72 19.06
N ARG A 151 12.65 2.92 18.29
CA ARG A 151 13.31 3.35 17.05
C ARG A 151 12.32 3.49 15.90
N LEU A 152 11.30 2.64 15.85
CA LEU A 152 10.26 2.71 14.81
C LEU A 152 9.35 3.94 14.93
N LYS A 153 9.20 4.50 16.12
CA LYS A 153 8.41 5.73 16.33
C LYS A 153 9.15 7.00 15.91
N GLN A 154 10.41 6.90 15.55
CA GLN A 154 11.25 8.01 15.11
C GLN A 154 11.39 8.08 13.59
N ILE A 155 10.93 7.04 12.90
CA ILE A 155 10.91 6.87 11.44
C ILE A 155 9.49 7.12 10.94
#